data_85ca233a3a4250cf36d44571f8c0277f
#
_entry.id   85ca233a3a4250cf36d44571f8c0277f
#
_cell.length_a   1.000
_cell.length_b   1.000
_cell.length_c   1.000
_cell.angle_alpha   90.00
_cell.angle_beta   90.00
_cell.angle_gamma   90.00
#
_symmetry.space_group_name_H-M   'P 1'
#
loop_
_entity.id
_entity.type
_entity.pdbx_description
1 polymer ?
#
loop_
_entity_poly.entity_id
_entity_poly.type
_entity_poly.pdbx_seq_one_letter_code
_entity_poly.pdbx_strand_id
1 'polypeptide(L)'
;MPSNANIPSVHATRLRLLLFWASVLLSGLVLVLGWIGQVAEAQQEAAPAGLVLTIDGPIGPATMDYVVRGIERAESEGADLVVIRMDTPGGLMESMRSIIKKMLASDLPVVTWVSPAGARAASAGTYLLYGSHIAAMAPATHLGSATPVQMGGLPGMDQPESDEPTSDEKGDRDPSASEKNREQDEVAEAAPEDQEAGKRRGQTAMERKVLEDAVSYIRGLAERHGRNADWAEEAVREAVNLNAEDALARNVVDVVARSLPELMEKID
;
A
#
# COMPACT_ATOMS: atom_id res chain seq x y z
N MET A 1 12.71 -103.33 25.43
CA MET A 1 11.70 -102.20 25.31
C MET A 1 12.30 -101.16 24.41
N PRO A 2 11.69 -100.95 23.16
CA PRO A 2 12.22 -99.95 22.29
C PRO A 2 11.64 -98.56 22.64
N SER A 3 12.55 -97.58 22.69
CA SER A 3 12.26 -96.14 22.87
C SER A 3 11.54 -95.62 21.64
N ASN A 4 10.30 -95.05 21.77
CA ASN A 4 9.61 -94.29 20.75
C ASN A 4 10.25 -92.94 20.54
N ALA A 5 11.09 -92.79 19.50
CA ALA A 5 11.59 -91.54 19.07
C ALA A 5 10.42 -90.80 18.31
N ASN A 6 9.89 -89.79 18.90
CA ASN A 6 8.85 -88.95 18.37
C ASN A 6 9.46 -88.04 17.25
N ILE A 7 9.27 -88.47 15.97
CA ILE A 7 9.74 -87.67 14.80
C ILE A 7 8.71 -86.58 14.55
N PRO A 8 9.04 -85.32 14.72
CA PRO A 8 8.10 -84.24 14.40
C PRO A 8 7.75 -84.25 12.91
N SER A 9 6.43 -84.32 12.60
CA SER A 9 5.95 -84.39 11.24
C SER A 9 6.44 -83.15 10.43
N VAL A 10 6.99 -83.40 9.26
CA VAL A 10 7.50 -82.34 8.34
C VAL A 10 6.47 -81.24 8.06
N HIS A 11 5.19 -81.56 8.18
CA HIS A 11 4.08 -80.61 8.03
C HIS A 11 3.99 -79.60 9.17
N ALA A 12 4.28 -79.99 10.40
CA ALA A 12 4.27 -79.08 11.56
C ALA A 12 5.40 -78.03 11.49
N THR A 13 6.57 -78.45 10.98
CA THR A 13 7.71 -77.56 10.81
C THR A 13 7.47 -76.53 9.69
N ARG A 14 6.89 -76.95 8.58
CA ARG A 14 6.53 -76.05 7.46
C ARG A 14 5.47 -75.05 7.87
N LEU A 15 4.44 -75.47 8.61
CA LEU A 15 3.37 -74.58 9.09
C LEU A 15 3.95 -73.53 10.04
N ARG A 16 4.86 -73.85 10.95
CA ARG A 16 5.53 -72.93 11.87
C ARG A 16 6.40 -71.92 11.11
N LEU A 17 7.08 -72.34 10.04
CA LEU A 17 7.88 -71.45 9.20
C LEU A 17 6.98 -70.47 8.44
N LEU A 18 5.86 -70.92 7.88
CA LEU A 18 4.91 -70.08 7.19
C LEU A 18 4.29 -69.03 8.14
N LEU A 19 3.91 -69.43 9.33
CA LEU A 19 3.36 -68.50 10.33
C LEU A 19 4.42 -67.46 10.79
N PHE A 20 5.69 -67.88 10.95
CA PHE A 20 6.78 -66.97 11.25
C PHE A 20 6.99 -65.92 10.15
N TRP A 21 7.06 -66.33 8.89
CA TRP A 21 7.20 -65.41 7.76
C TRP A 21 5.97 -64.50 7.58
N ALA A 22 4.77 -64.99 7.80
CA ALA A 22 3.54 -64.21 7.79
C ALA A 22 3.55 -63.11 8.88
N SER A 23 4.04 -63.44 10.11
CA SER A 23 4.14 -62.44 11.19
C SER A 23 5.18 -61.37 10.89
N VAL A 24 6.32 -61.76 10.30
CA VAL A 24 7.39 -60.78 9.89
C VAL A 24 6.85 -59.84 8.79
N LEU A 25 6.13 -60.38 7.80
CA LEU A 25 5.51 -59.54 6.74
C LEU A 25 4.44 -58.63 7.32
N LEU A 26 3.62 -59.09 8.22
CA LEU A 26 2.57 -58.28 8.87
C LEU A 26 3.20 -57.16 9.72
N SER A 27 4.25 -57.46 10.50
CA SER A 27 4.98 -56.48 11.29
C SER A 27 5.65 -55.42 10.40
N GLY A 28 6.27 -55.84 9.29
CA GLY A 28 6.83 -54.95 8.29
C GLY A 28 5.79 -53.98 7.65
N LEU A 29 4.60 -54.54 7.33
CA LEU A 29 3.48 -53.75 6.78
C LEU A 29 2.99 -52.68 7.78
N VAL A 30 2.85 -53.06 9.07
CA VAL A 30 2.44 -52.13 10.14
C VAL A 30 3.45 -51.02 10.33
N LEU A 31 4.74 -51.32 10.28
CA LEU A 31 5.80 -50.31 10.38
C LEU A 31 5.81 -49.37 9.19
N VAL A 32 5.61 -49.87 7.97
CA VAL A 32 5.51 -49.05 6.75
C VAL A 32 4.28 -48.17 6.79
N LEU A 33 3.13 -48.68 7.18
CA LEU A 33 1.90 -47.90 7.33
C LEU A 33 2.02 -46.83 8.42
N GLY A 34 2.70 -47.11 9.54
CA GLY A 34 2.99 -46.16 10.59
C GLY A 34 3.92 -45.03 10.12
N TRP A 35 4.93 -45.37 9.30
CA TRP A 35 5.81 -44.38 8.67
C TRP A 35 5.09 -43.48 7.67
N ILE A 36 4.20 -44.01 6.84
CA ILE A 36 3.39 -43.25 5.90
C ILE A 36 2.45 -42.29 6.65
N GLY A 37 1.87 -42.70 7.77
CA GLY A 37 1.05 -41.85 8.63
C GLY A 37 1.83 -40.66 9.22
N GLN A 38 3.06 -40.88 9.67
CA GLN A 38 3.91 -39.79 10.21
C GLN A 38 4.38 -38.80 9.13
N VAL A 39 4.61 -39.26 7.91
CA VAL A 39 4.96 -38.36 6.79
C VAL A 39 3.75 -37.50 6.37
N ALA A 40 2.53 -38.04 6.46
CA ALA A 40 1.31 -37.28 6.16
C ALA A 40 1.01 -36.20 7.22
N GLU A 41 1.30 -36.43 8.49
CA GLU A 41 1.17 -35.39 9.53
C GLU A 41 2.27 -34.31 9.45
N ALA A 42 3.47 -34.64 8.93
CA ALA A 42 4.54 -33.66 8.71
C ALA A 42 4.26 -32.71 7.51
N GLN A 43 3.29 -33.01 6.68
CA GLN A 43 2.80 -32.15 5.60
C GLN A 43 1.50 -31.43 5.96
N GLN A 44 1.17 -31.31 7.22
CA GLN A 44 0.19 -30.31 7.63
C GLN A 44 0.85 -28.95 7.37
N GLU A 45 0.70 -28.45 6.17
CA GLU A 45 1.08 -27.09 5.79
C GLU A 45 0.58 -26.17 6.90
N ALA A 46 1.53 -25.48 7.53
CA ALA A 46 1.18 -24.40 8.44
C ALA A 46 0.20 -23.51 7.67
N ALA A 47 -0.99 -23.28 8.25
CA ALA A 47 -2.00 -22.44 7.63
C ALA A 47 -1.33 -21.20 7.06
N PRO A 48 -1.57 -20.84 5.80
CA PRO A 48 -0.92 -19.73 5.14
C PRO A 48 -1.05 -18.50 6.03
N ALA A 49 0.09 -18.02 6.46
CA ALA A 49 0.16 -16.89 7.38
C ALA A 49 0.26 -15.62 6.57
N GLY A 50 -0.45 -14.57 6.96
CA GLY A 50 -0.30 -13.25 6.35
C GLY A 50 1.11 -12.69 6.60
N LEU A 51 1.72 -12.08 5.57
CA LEU A 51 3.00 -11.40 5.71
C LEU A 51 2.78 -9.97 6.18
N VAL A 52 3.46 -9.56 7.26
CA VAL A 52 3.42 -8.18 7.75
C VAL A 52 4.68 -7.43 7.31
N LEU A 53 4.50 -6.37 6.54
CA LEU A 53 5.53 -5.41 6.17
C LEU A 53 5.36 -4.14 7.02
N THR A 54 6.46 -3.48 7.36
CA THR A 54 6.40 -2.25 8.18
C THR A 54 7.04 -1.09 7.44
N ILE A 55 6.27 -0.01 7.26
CA ILE A 55 6.76 1.30 6.83
C ILE A 55 6.75 2.19 8.06
N ASP A 56 7.94 2.59 8.53
CA ASP A 56 8.13 3.53 9.62
C ASP A 56 9.10 4.62 9.14
N GLY A 57 8.54 5.75 8.72
CA GLY A 57 9.29 6.86 8.14
C GLY A 57 8.98 7.15 6.66
N PRO A 58 9.87 7.89 5.97
CA PRO A 58 9.60 8.39 4.62
C PRO A 58 9.59 7.29 3.55
N ILE A 59 8.70 7.47 2.55
CA ILE A 59 8.60 6.60 1.39
C ILE A 59 9.63 7.04 0.34
N GLY A 60 10.68 6.23 0.22
CA GLY A 60 11.75 6.43 -0.75
C GLY A 60 12.10 5.16 -1.52
N PRO A 61 13.17 5.15 -2.33
CA PRO A 61 13.55 3.99 -3.13
C PRO A 61 13.78 2.72 -2.31
N ALA A 62 14.40 2.84 -1.13
CA ALA A 62 14.62 1.69 -0.26
C ALA A 62 13.31 1.12 0.31
N THR A 63 12.38 1.99 0.75
CA THR A 63 11.05 1.58 1.20
C THR A 63 10.27 0.92 0.08
N MET A 64 10.34 1.48 -1.13
CA MET A 64 9.70 0.93 -2.32
C MET A 64 10.23 -0.47 -2.63
N ASP A 65 11.54 -0.66 -2.71
CA ASP A 65 12.17 -1.96 -2.97
C ASP A 65 11.78 -2.99 -1.90
N TYR A 66 11.80 -2.60 -0.62
CA TYR A 66 11.38 -3.45 0.49
C TYR A 66 9.93 -3.92 0.38
N VAL A 67 8.99 -3.02 0.08
CA VAL A 67 7.57 -3.36 -0.02
C VAL A 67 7.29 -4.21 -1.25
N VAL A 68 7.85 -3.85 -2.42
CA VAL A 68 7.68 -4.59 -3.67
C VAL A 68 8.16 -6.02 -3.51
N ARG A 69 9.39 -6.23 -3.01
CA ARG A 69 9.93 -7.58 -2.75
C ARG A 69 9.16 -8.32 -1.66
N GLY A 70 8.65 -7.59 -0.66
CA GLY A 70 7.83 -8.19 0.38
C GLY A 70 6.54 -8.80 -0.19
N ILE A 71 5.86 -8.09 -1.10
CA ILE A 71 4.67 -8.60 -1.78
C ILE A 71 5.04 -9.79 -2.69
N GLU A 72 6.10 -9.69 -3.50
CA GLU A 72 6.58 -10.79 -4.35
C GLU A 72 6.94 -12.05 -3.55
N ARG A 73 7.55 -11.84 -2.39
CA ARG A 73 7.86 -12.93 -1.47
C ARG A 73 6.60 -13.59 -0.92
N ALA A 74 5.61 -12.80 -0.48
CA ALA A 74 4.33 -13.32 0.00
C ALA A 74 3.63 -14.17 -1.08
N GLU A 75 3.61 -13.68 -2.33
CA GLU A 75 3.06 -14.41 -3.48
C GLU A 75 3.81 -15.74 -3.70
N SER A 76 5.14 -15.73 -3.64
CA SER A 76 5.95 -16.94 -3.86
C SER A 76 5.87 -17.96 -2.74
N GLU A 77 5.63 -17.53 -1.50
CA GLU A 77 5.48 -18.37 -0.32
C GLU A 77 4.04 -18.85 -0.09
N GLY A 78 3.08 -18.41 -0.94
CA GLY A 78 1.68 -18.80 -0.85
C GLY A 78 0.96 -18.21 0.37
N ALA A 79 1.29 -16.97 0.77
CA ALA A 79 0.59 -16.28 1.83
C ALA A 79 -0.86 -15.99 1.45
N ASP A 80 -1.77 -15.89 2.44
CA ASP A 80 -3.17 -15.53 2.20
C ASP A 80 -3.35 -14.04 1.91
N LEU A 81 -2.51 -13.19 2.53
CA LEU A 81 -2.58 -11.74 2.39
C LEU A 81 -1.27 -11.06 2.82
N VAL A 82 -1.15 -9.80 2.46
CA VAL A 82 -0.07 -8.92 2.94
C VAL A 82 -0.67 -7.77 3.76
N VAL A 83 -0.13 -7.53 4.97
CA VAL A 83 -0.46 -6.36 5.78
C VAL A 83 0.72 -5.39 5.75
N ILE A 84 0.49 -4.19 5.26
CA ILE A 84 1.45 -3.08 5.34
C ILE A 84 1.07 -2.23 6.56
N ARG A 85 1.78 -2.43 7.67
CA ARG A 85 1.69 -1.56 8.85
C ARG A 85 2.44 -0.27 8.57
N MET A 86 1.78 0.88 8.70
CA MET A 86 2.32 2.14 8.21
C MET A 86 2.25 3.27 9.22
N ASP A 87 3.40 3.95 9.40
CA ASP A 87 3.54 5.29 9.97
C ASP A 87 4.47 6.10 9.07
N THR A 88 3.94 7.08 8.34
CA THR A 88 4.73 7.83 7.36
C THR A 88 4.32 9.29 7.25
N PRO A 89 5.31 10.21 7.17
CA PRO A 89 5.07 11.60 6.80
C PRO A 89 4.83 11.79 5.29
N GLY A 90 4.97 10.73 4.49
CA GLY A 90 4.94 10.78 3.03
C GLY A 90 6.29 10.45 2.40
N GLY A 91 6.52 10.93 1.19
CA GLY A 91 7.78 10.70 0.48
C GLY A 91 7.69 10.92 -1.02
N LEU A 92 8.57 10.27 -1.77
CA LEU A 92 8.71 10.46 -3.21
C LEU A 92 7.52 9.86 -3.98
N MET A 93 6.96 10.64 -4.89
CA MET A 93 5.83 10.23 -5.73
C MET A 93 6.14 9.01 -6.59
N GLU A 94 7.32 8.93 -7.18
CA GLU A 94 7.73 7.78 -8.00
C GLU A 94 7.80 6.48 -7.18
N SER A 95 8.33 6.54 -5.96
CA SER A 95 8.38 5.39 -5.06
C SER A 95 6.97 4.95 -4.64
N MET A 96 6.11 5.90 -4.29
CA MET A 96 4.71 5.65 -3.97
C MET A 96 3.96 5.00 -5.14
N ARG A 97 4.07 5.56 -6.36
CA ARG A 97 3.41 5.02 -7.57
C ARG A 97 3.87 3.59 -7.87
N SER A 98 5.16 3.31 -7.69
CA SER A 98 5.72 1.98 -7.89
C SER A 98 5.16 0.96 -6.90
N ILE A 99 5.05 1.32 -5.62
CA ILE A 99 4.40 0.49 -4.60
C ILE A 99 2.94 0.23 -4.97
N ILE A 100 2.16 1.28 -5.27
CA ILE A 100 0.74 1.15 -5.63
C ILE A 100 0.57 0.27 -6.87
N LYS A 101 1.42 0.44 -7.89
CA LYS A 101 1.39 -0.42 -9.08
C LYS A 101 1.56 -1.90 -8.73
N LYS A 102 2.48 -2.23 -7.81
CA LYS A 102 2.67 -3.61 -7.35
C LYS A 102 1.47 -4.09 -6.53
N MET A 103 0.92 -3.26 -5.63
CA MET A 103 -0.28 -3.59 -4.85
C MET A 103 -1.47 -3.92 -5.76
N LEU A 104 -1.72 -3.08 -6.78
CA LEU A 104 -2.83 -3.26 -7.72
C LEU A 104 -2.65 -4.47 -8.67
N ALA A 105 -1.41 -4.92 -8.86
CA ALA A 105 -1.07 -6.08 -9.68
C ALA A 105 -0.91 -7.37 -8.87
N SER A 106 -1.04 -7.30 -7.54
CA SER A 106 -0.91 -8.46 -6.67
C SER A 106 -2.14 -9.36 -6.74
N ASP A 107 -1.91 -10.66 -6.82
CA ASP A 107 -2.95 -11.68 -6.71
C ASP A 107 -3.43 -11.88 -5.26
N LEU A 108 -2.63 -11.39 -4.29
CA LEU A 108 -2.97 -11.44 -2.87
C LEU A 108 -3.66 -10.14 -2.42
N PRO A 109 -4.63 -10.22 -1.50
CA PRO A 109 -5.14 -9.03 -0.84
C PRO A 109 -4.02 -8.28 -0.10
N VAL A 110 -3.88 -6.99 -0.39
CA VAL A 110 -2.95 -6.10 0.32
C VAL A 110 -3.75 -5.18 1.23
N VAL A 111 -3.51 -5.28 2.52
CA VAL A 111 -4.11 -4.45 3.57
C VAL A 111 -3.11 -3.38 3.96
N THR A 112 -3.48 -2.11 3.92
CA THR A 112 -2.69 -1.05 4.52
C THR A 112 -3.34 -0.64 5.84
N TRP A 113 -2.56 -0.72 6.94
CA TRP A 113 -3.03 -0.42 8.28
C TRP A 113 -2.18 0.66 8.95
N VAL A 114 -2.77 1.84 9.14
CA VAL A 114 -2.11 2.96 9.84
C VAL A 114 -2.06 2.65 11.33
N SER A 115 -0.89 2.37 11.85
CA SER A 115 -0.65 1.86 13.21
C SER A 115 0.83 2.02 13.60
N PRO A 116 1.14 2.17 14.89
CA PRO A 116 0.29 2.12 16.08
C PRO A 116 -0.51 3.42 16.32
N ALA A 117 -1.18 3.53 17.47
CA ALA A 117 -1.81 4.78 17.93
C ALA A 117 -0.79 5.92 17.89
N GLY A 118 -1.17 7.08 17.34
CA GLY A 118 -0.28 8.21 17.07
C GLY A 118 0.39 8.18 15.69
N ALA A 119 0.31 7.07 14.96
CA ALA A 119 0.81 6.95 13.59
C ALA A 119 -0.01 7.79 12.61
N ARG A 120 0.58 8.04 11.45
CA ARG A 120 -0.06 8.80 10.36
C ARG A 120 0.18 8.18 8.99
N ALA A 121 -0.77 8.44 8.10
CA ALA A 121 -0.65 8.22 6.66
C ALA A 121 -0.70 9.57 5.95
N ALA A 122 0.37 10.36 6.01
CA ALA A 122 0.38 11.68 5.40
C ALA A 122 0.94 11.63 3.96
N SER A 123 0.46 12.53 3.10
CA SER A 123 0.95 12.69 1.72
C SER A 123 0.94 11.36 0.94
N ALA A 124 2.10 10.87 0.49
CA ALA A 124 2.22 9.57 -0.20
C ALA A 124 1.56 8.40 0.59
N GLY A 125 1.51 8.47 1.93
CA GLY A 125 0.81 7.48 2.76
C GLY A 125 -0.69 7.43 2.51
N THR A 126 -1.33 8.57 2.29
CA THR A 126 -2.75 8.65 1.93
C THR A 126 -3.02 7.91 0.61
N TYR A 127 -2.16 8.09 -0.41
CA TYR A 127 -2.29 7.37 -1.67
C TYR A 127 -2.08 5.86 -1.52
N LEU A 128 -1.11 5.41 -0.68
CA LEU A 128 -0.93 3.98 -0.41
C LEU A 128 -2.17 3.38 0.24
N LEU A 129 -2.79 4.10 1.18
CA LEU A 129 -4.01 3.67 1.83
C LEU A 129 -5.15 3.53 0.81
N TYR A 130 -5.33 4.53 -0.06
CA TYR A 130 -6.34 4.50 -1.13
C TYR A 130 -6.07 3.42 -2.19
N GLY A 131 -4.80 3.07 -2.44
CA GLY A 131 -4.38 2.06 -3.39
C GLY A 131 -4.45 0.62 -2.87
N SER A 132 -4.70 0.41 -1.58
CA SER A 132 -4.79 -0.92 -0.98
C SER A 132 -6.14 -1.58 -1.20
N HIS A 133 -6.17 -2.91 -1.20
CA HIS A 133 -7.42 -3.68 -1.29
C HIS A 133 -8.30 -3.43 -0.07
N ILE A 134 -7.68 -3.35 1.12
CA ILE A 134 -8.34 -2.99 2.37
C ILE A 134 -7.55 -1.88 3.04
N ALA A 135 -8.24 -0.78 3.37
CA ALA A 135 -7.70 0.37 4.08
C ALA A 135 -8.12 0.32 5.54
N ALA A 136 -7.16 0.29 6.46
CA ALA A 136 -7.43 0.20 7.88
C ALA A 136 -6.65 1.24 8.69
N MET A 137 -7.21 1.64 9.82
CA MET A 137 -6.56 2.57 10.75
C MET A 137 -6.71 2.08 12.19
N ALA A 138 -5.69 2.32 13.01
CA ALA A 138 -5.82 2.20 14.46
C ALA A 138 -6.48 3.48 15.04
N PRO A 139 -7.19 3.40 16.18
CA PRO A 139 -7.66 4.60 16.89
C PRO A 139 -6.51 5.56 17.18
N ALA A 140 -6.82 6.86 17.24
CA ALA A 140 -5.85 7.95 17.45
C ALA A 140 -4.74 8.01 16.38
N THR A 141 -5.05 7.61 15.16
CA THR A 141 -4.23 7.85 13.96
C THR A 141 -4.91 8.83 13.02
N HIS A 142 -4.18 9.36 12.04
CA HIS A 142 -4.75 10.27 11.06
C HIS A 142 -4.18 10.04 9.65
N LEU A 143 -4.93 10.50 8.64
CA LEU A 143 -4.49 10.49 7.24
C LEU A 143 -4.85 11.83 6.58
N GLY A 144 -4.20 12.15 5.46
CA GLY A 144 -4.49 13.33 4.65
C GLY A 144 -3.26 14.08 4.19
N SER A 145 -3.38 15.42 4.05
CA SER A 145 -2.30 16.31 3.58
C SER A 145 -1.62 15.79 2.31
N ALA A 146 -2.43 15.42 1.31
CA ALA A 146 -1.97 14.70 0.12
C ALA A 146 -1.55 15.61 -1.04
N THR A 147 -1.45 16.93 -0.82
CA THR A 147 -1.01 17.92 -1.81
C THR A 147 0.42 17.62 -2.26
N PRO A 148 0.67 17.49 -3.58
CA PRO A 148 2.03 17.31 -4.07
C PRO A 148 2.87 18.58 -3.83
N VAL A 149 4.07 18.37 -3.27
CA VAL A 149 5.05 19.44 -3.10
C VAL A 149 6.26 19.16 -3.98
N GLN A 150 6.73 20.18 -4.71
CA GLN A 150 7.97 20.05 -5.48
C GLN A 150 9.15 20.08 -4.53
N MET A 151 9.90 18.97 -4.45
CA MET A 151 11.16 18.93 -3.72
C MET A 151 12.27 19.57 -4.58
N GLY A 152 12.30 20.91 -4.65
CA GLY A 152 13.29 21.64 -5.46
C GLY A 152 13.48 23.09 -5.05
N GLY A 153 12.71 23.60 -4.10
CA GLY A 153 12.87 24.93 -3.56
C GLY A 153 13.22 24.86 -2.08
N LEU A 154 14.51 24.95 -1.71
CA LEU A 154 14.87 25.39 -0.37
C LEU A 154 14.32 26.82 -0.22
N PRO A 155 13.65 27.14 0.92
CA PRO A 155 13.23 28.52 1.17
C PRO A 155 14.47 29.43 1.13
N GLY A 156 14.53 30.31 0.12
CA GLY A 156 15.62 31.27 -0.03
C GLY A 156 16.57 31.07 -1.21
N MET A 157 16.32 30.09 -2.10
CA MET A 157 16.96 30.07 -3.42
C MET A 157 15.95 30.56 -4.46
N ASP A 158 16.06 31.83 -4.81
CA ASP A 158 15.39 32.42 -5.96
C ASP A 158 15.74 31.59 -7.21
N GLN A 159 14.71 31.14 -7.94
CA GLN A 159 14.93 30.59 -9.29
C GLN A 159 15.59 31.67 -10.13
N PRO A 160 16.60 31.36 -10.95
CA PRO A 160 17.10 32.33 -11.93
C PRO A 160 15.92 32.68 -12.85
N GLU A 161 15.58 33.95 -12.85
CA GLU A 161 14.68 34.53 -13.86
C GLU A 161 15.19 34.07 -15.22
N SER A 162 14.28 33.46 -15.99
CA SER A 162 14.54 33.18 -17.39
C SER A 162 14.81 34.48 -18.11
N ASP A 163 16.07 34.69 -18.50
CA ASP A 163 16.51 35.79 -19.36
C ASP A 163 15.68 35.74 -20.65
N GLU A 164 14.73 36.65 -20.77
CA GLU A 164 14.28 37.11 -22.06
C GLU A 164 15.41 37.94 -22.68
N PRO A 165 15.76 37.74 -23.96
CA PRO A 165 16.80 38.51 -24.58
C PRO A 165 16.33 39.95 -24.78
N THR A 166 16.86 40.86 -23.97
CA THR A 166 16.75 42.30 -24.22
C THR A 166 17.61 42.64 -25.42
N SER A 167 16.98 43.00 -26.52
CA SER A 167 17.61 43.67 -27.65
C SER A 167 18.00 45.09 -27.24
N ASP A 168 19.30 45.35 -27.17
CA ASP A 168 19.89 46.68 -27.10
C ASP A 168 19.51 47.52 -28.33
N GLU A 169 18.89 48.67 -28.10
CA GLU A 169 19.09 49.82 -28.99
C GLU A 169 19.10 51.12 -28.21
N LYS A 170 20.26 51.77 -28.24
CA LYS A 170 20.53 53.09 -27.71
C LYS A 170 19.80 54.14 -28.53
N GLY A 171 19.18 55.09 -27.86
CA GLY A 171 18.72 56.32 -28.48
C GLY A 171 18.38 57.40 -27.46
N ASP A 172 19.37 58.30 -27.26
CA ASP A 172 19.25 59.60 -26.61
C ASP A 172 18.04 60.42 -27.03
N ARG A 173 17.35 61.06 -26.07
CA ARG A 173 16.94 62.47 -26.09
C ARG A 173 15.96 62.86 -24.99
N ASP A 174 16.30 63.94 -24.43
CA ASP A 174 15.94 64.93 -23.45
C ASP A 174 14.43 65.29 -23.30
N PRO A 175 14.06 65.92 -22.15
CA PRO A 175 12.68 66.03 -21.67
C PRO A 175 12.03 67.34 -22.02
N SER A 176 10.78 67.34 -22.27
CA SER A 176 9.85 68.41 -21.83
C SER A 176 8.43 68.27 -22.41
N ALA A 177 7.52 68.74 -21.62
CA ALA A 177 6.18 69.25 -21.93
C ALA A 177 4.99 68.29 -21.93
N SER A 178 4.28 68.33 -20.83
CA SER A 178 3.00 69.04 -20.74
C SER A 178 1.71 68.29 -21.08
N GLU A 179 0.97 68.07 -20.02
CA GLU A 179 -0.44 68.36 -19.77
C GLU A 179 -1.55 67.79 -20.67
N LYS A 180 -2.50 67.21 -19.92
CA LYS A 180 -3.97 67.18 -20.13
C LYS A 180 -4.54 66.17 -21.14
N ASN A 181 -5.26 65.17 -20.68
CA ASN A 181 -6.71 65.30 -20.65
C ASN A 181 -7.39 64.25 -19.81
N ARG A 182 -8.49 64.64 -19.20
CA ARG A 182 -9.42 64.00 -18.32
C ARG A 182 -10.36 63.03 -19.07
N GLU A 183 -10.83 62.08 -18.26
CA GLU A 183 -12.19 61.57 -18.25
C GLU A 183 -12.63 60.65 -19.39
N GLN A 184 -12.80 59.39 -19.03
CA GLN A 184 -14.19 58.83 -19.03
C GLN A 184 -14.19 57.50 -18.26
N ASP A 185 -15.08 57.50 -17.27
CA ASP A 185 -15.55 56.31 -16.55
C ASP A 185 -16.12 55.29 -17.53
N GLU A 186 -15.64 54.05 -17.45
CA GLU A 186 -16.45 52.91 -17.81
C GLU A 186 -16.32 51.87 -16.70
N VAL A 187 -17.39 51.79 -15.93
CA VAL A 187 -17.60 50.73 -14.93
C VAL A 187 -17.80 49.44 -15.69
N ALA A 188 -16.73 48.64 -15.80
CA ALA A 188 -16.87 47.26 -16.24
C ALA A 188 -17.23 46.43 -14.99
N GLU A 189 -18.49 46.01 -14.99
CA GLU A 189 -19.09 45.05 -14.07
C GLU A 189 -18.23 43.78 -14.04
N ALA A 190 -17.54 43.55 -12.90
CA ALA A 190 -16.76 42.36 -12.67
C ALA A 190 -17.70 41.16 -12.62
N ALA A 191 -17.65 40.32 -13.62
CA ALA A 191 -18.29 39.02 -13.64
C ALA A 191 -17.72 38.10 -12.50
N PRO A 192 -18.52 37.18 -11.99
CA PRO A 192 -18.10 36.35 -10.86
C PRO A 192 -17.15 35.22 -11.28
N GLU A 193 -15.91 35.56 -11.62
CA GLU A 193 -14.85 34.58 -11.93
C GLU A 193 -14.08 34.11 -10.69
N ASP A 194 -14.30 34.75 -9.53
CA ASP A 194 -13.47 34.49 -8.34
C ASP A 194 -13.87 33.24 -7.52
N GLN A 195 -15.00 32.61 -7.79
CA GLN A 195 -15.42 31.43 -7.03
C GLN A 195 -14.91 30.10 -7.62
N GLU A 196 -14.59 30.04 -8.91
CA GLU A 196 -13.95 28.86 -9.50
C GLU A 196 -12.41 28.90 -9.41
N ALA A 197 -11.82 30.09 -9.31
CA ALA A 197 -10.37 30.26 -9.14
C ALA A 197 -9.86 29.69 -7.81
N GLY A 198 -10.69 29.66 -6.77
CA GLY A 198 -10.36 29.06 -5.46
C GLY A 198 -10.13 27.56 -5.50
N LYS A 199 -10.67 26.83 -6.48
CA LYS A 199 -10.47 25.38 -6.66
C LYS A 199 -9.18 25.01 -7.40
N ARG A 200 -8.53 25.97 -8.07
CA ARG A 200 -7.32 25.77 -8.84
C ARG A 200 -6.12 26.37 -8.09
N ARG A 201 -5.65 25.71 -7.05
CA ARG A 201 -4.39 26.09 -6.40
C ARG A 201 -3.22 25.68 -7.29
N GLY A 202 -2.29 26.59 -7.49
CA GLY A 202 -1.10 26.47 -8.31
C GLY A 202 -0.86 27.77 -9.06
N GLN A 203 0.23 28.47 -8.71
CA GLN A 203 0.55 29.77 -9.32
C GLN A 203 1.05 29.61 -10.76
N THR A 204 1.71 28.52 -11.07
CA THR A 204 2.25 28.21 -12.40
C THR A 204 1.45 27.15 -13.14
N ALA A 205 1.56 27.11 -14.46
CA ALA A 205 0.95 26.07 -15.29
C ALA A 205 1.48 24.66 -14.93
N MET A 206 2.73 24.58 -14.50
CA MET A 206 3.34 23.31 -14.08
C MET A 206 2.74 22.81 -12.77
N GLU A 207 2.59 23.67 -11.77
CA GLU A 207 1.95 23.31 -10.49
C GLU A 207 0.53 22.85 -10.68
N ARG A 208 -0.25 23.54 -11.54
CA ARG A 208 -1.61 23.11 -11.87
C ARG A 208 -1.63 21.72 -12.51
N LYS A 209 -0.71 21.45 -13.45
CA LYS A 209 -0.61 20.14 -14.10
C LYS A 209 -0.29 19.03 -13.08
N VAL A 210 0.65 19.26 -12.18
CA VAL A 210 1.02 18.29 -11.12
C VAL A 210 -0.14 18.06 -10.17
N LEU A 211 -0.86 19.12 -9.79
CA LEU A 211 -2.02 19.03 -8.91
C LEU A 211 -3.16 18.23 -9.56
N GLU A 212 -3.51 18.52 -10.82
CA GLU A 212 -4.58 17.81 -11.52
C GLU A 212 -4.23 16.33 -11.80
N ASP A 213 -2.96 16.02 -12.09
CA ASP A 213 -2.50 14.62 -12.18
C ASP A 213 -2.66 13.89 -10.84
N ALA A 214 -2.32 14.54 -9.73
CA ALA A 214 -2.45 13.98 -8.39
C ALA A 214 -3.92 13.75 -8.01
N VAL A 215 -4.81 14.70 -8.30
CA VAL A 215 -6.26 14.58 -8.10
C VAL A 215 -6.83 13.44 -8.93
N SER A 216 -6.54 13.41 -10.22
CA SER A 216 -7.00 12.33 -11.11
C SER A 216 -6.56 10.96 -10.61
N TYR A 217 -5.32 10.86 -10.16
CA TYR A 217 -4.76 9.60 -9.68
C TYR A 217 -5.45 9.12 -8.40
N ILE A 218 -5.59 9.98 -7.38
CA ILE A 218 -6.19 9.54 -6.11
C ILE A 218 -7.69 9.26 -6.26
N ARG A 219 -8.42 10.02 -7.09
CA ARG A 219 -9.82 9.73 -7.41
C ARG A 219 -9.97 8.36 -8.06
N GLY A 220 -9.13 8.04 -9.05
CA GLY A 220 -9.14 6.73 -9.69
C GLY A 220 -8.88 5.57 -8.72
N LEU A 221 -8.00 5.75 -7.73
CA LEU A 221 -7.78 4.77 -6.66
C LEU A 221 -9.01 4.64 -5.75
N ALA A 222 -9.63 5.76 -5.38
CA ALA A 222 -10.85 5.79 -4.57
C ALA A 222 -12.00 5.06 -5.27
N GLU A 223 -12.27 5.38 -6.52
CA GLU A 223 -13.32 4.78 -7.34
C GLU A 223 -13.11 3.27 -7.53
N ARG A 224 -11.87 2.85 -7.76
CA ARG A 224 -11.52 1.41 -7.89
C ARG A 224 -11.91 0.59 -6.68
N HIS A 225 -11.77 1.14 -5.49
CA HIS A 225 -12.03 0.46 -4.22
C HIS A 225 -13.35 0.89 -3.54
N GLY A 226 -14.17 1.68 -4.24
CA GLY A 226 -15.48 2.14 -3.73
C GLY A 226 -15.39 3.10 -2.54
N ARG A 227 -14.26 3.81 -2.39
CA ARG A 227 -14.01 4.79 -1.33
C ARG A 227 -14.40 6.19 -1.73
N ASN A 228 -14.42 7.11 -0.77
CA ASN A 228 -14.81 8.49 -0.96
C ASN A 228 -13.82 9.26 -1.85
N ALA A 229 -14.17 9.43 -3.12
CA ALA A 229 -13.33 10.14 -4.11
C ALA A 229 -13.35 11.66 -3.90
N ASP A 230 -14.44 12.22 -3.39
CA ASP A 230 -14.55 13.66 -3.18
C ASP A 230 -13.65 14.10 -2.02
N TRP A 231 -13.65 13.36 -0.92
CA TRP A 231 -12.70 13.63 0.16
C TRP A 231 -11.24 13.39 -0.28
N ALA A 232 -10.99 12.40 -1.12
CA ALA A 232 -9.65 12.15 -1.68
C ALA A 232 -9.15 13.37 -2.47
N GLU A 233 -9.99 14.00 -3.28
CA GLU A 233 -9.70 15.25 -3.96
C GLU A 233 -9.46 16.41 -2.99
N GLU A 234 -10.30 16.56 -1.93
CA GLU A 234 -10.10 17.56 -0.90
C GLU A 234 -8.75 17.40 -0.19
N ALA A 235 -8.32 16.16 0.10
CA ALA A 235 -7.03 15.88 0.72
C ALA A 235 -5.84 16.32 -0.15
N VAL A 236 -6.00 16.28 -1.50
CA VAL A 236 -5.00 16.76 -2.45
C VAL A 236 -5.06 18.27 -2.63
N ARG A 237 -6.26 18.85 -2.81
CA ARG A 237 -6.40 20.29 -3.09
C ARG A 237 -6.23 21.16 -1.86
N GLU A 238 -6.79 20.71 -0.73
CA GLU A 238 -6.95 21.53 0.48
C GLU A 238 -6.11 21.02 1.65
N ALA A 239 -5.33 19.92 1.46
CA ALA A 239 -4.52 19.28 2.49
C ALA A 239 -5.29 18.92 3.77
N VAL A 240 -6.59 18.60 3.63
CA VAL A 240 -7.42 18.21 4.77
C VAL A 240 -6.96 16.89 5.38
N ASN A 241 -7.31 16.67 6.65
CA ASN A 241 -6.99 15.46 7.40
C ASN A 241 -8.23 14.90 8.10
N LEU A 242 -8.25 13.59 8.33
CA LEU A 242 -9.24 12.90 9.16
C LEU A 242 -8.54 12.04 10.20
N ASN A 243 -9.19 11.89 11.37
CA ASN A 243 -8.90 10.82 12.31
C ASN A 243 -9.51 9.49 11.84
N ALA A 244 -9.22 8.40 12.54
CA ALA A 244 -9.65 7.05 12.15
C ALA A 244 -11.18 6.90 12.12
N GLU A 245 -11.88 7.46 13.11
CA GLU A 245 -13.32 7.37 13.27
C GLU A 245 -14.05 8.14 12.17
N ASP A 246 -13.62 9.37 11.88
CA ASP A 246 -14.18 10.20 10.82
C ASP A 246 -13.86 9.61 9.43
N ALA A 247 -12.70 9.00 9.26
CA ALA A 247 -12.31 8.33 8.02
C ALA A 247 -13.22 7.12 7.72
N LEU A 248 -13.54 6.33 8.75
CA LEU A 248 -14.50 5.23 8.62
C LEU A 248 -15.92 5.76 8.32
N ALA A 249 -16.38 6.77 9.07
CA ALA A 249 -17.72 7.34 8.90
C ALA A 249 -17.94 7.97 7.51
N ARG A 250 -16.86 8.46 6.87
CA ARG A 250 -16.89 9.08 5.54
C ARG A 250 -16.55 8.11 4.40
N ASN A 251 -16.42 6.82 4.68
CA ASN A 251 -16.01 5.81 3.69
C ASN A 251 -14.66 6.12 3.02
N VAL A 252 -13.69 6.62 3.79
CA VAL A 252 -12.31 6.85 3.38
C VAL A 252 -11.46 5.62 3.67
N VAL A 253 -11.77 4.92 4.78
CA VAL A 253 -11.18 3.63 5.14
C VAL A 253 -12.28 2.60 5.39
N ASP A 254 -11.92 1.32 5.30
CA ASP A 254 -12.86 0.21 5.40
C ASP A 254 -12.99 -0.30 6.84
N VAL A 255 -11.92 -0.19 7.64
CA VAL A 255 -11.82 -0.80 8.98
C VAL A 255 -11.09 0.10 9.97
N VAL A 256 -11.58 0.15 11.20
CA VAL A 256 -10.81 0.63 12.36
C VAL A 256 -10.53 -0.53 13.29
N ALA A 257 -9.23 -0.79 13.59
CA ALA A 257 -8.77 -1.91 14.42
C ALA A 257 -7.59 -1.51 15.32
N ARG A 258 -7.63 -1.88 16.60
CA ARG A 258 -6.63 -1.52 17.62
C ARG A 258 -5.39 -2.40 17.56
N SER A 259 -5.53 -3.61 17.03
CA SER A 259 -4.48 -4.62 16.99
C SER A 259 -4.56 -5.46 15.72
N LEU A 260 -3.45 -6.12 15.37
CA LEU A 260 -3.43 -7.03 14.22
C LEU A 260 -4.45 -8.18 14.35
N PRO A 261 -4.63 -8.83 15.51
CA PRO A 261 -5.69 -9.84 15.66
C PRO A 261 -7.09 -9.29 15.42
N GLU A 262 -7.42 -8.08 15.94
CA GLU A 262 -8.72 -7.43 15.70
C GLU A 262 -8.90 -7.04 14.22
N LEU A 263 -7.80 -6.63 13.55
CA LEU A 263 -7.83 -6.35 12.12
C LEU A 263 -8.18 -7.60 11.33
N MET A 264 -7.50 -8.71 11.62
CA MET A 264 -7.74 -9.99 10.95
C MET A 264 -9.17 -10.48 11.16
N GLU A 265 -9.69 -10.40 12.39
CA GLU A 265 -11.08 -10.78 12.70
C GLU A 265 -12.13 -9.96 11.91
N LYS A 266 -11.82 -8.70 11.58
CA LYS A 266 -12.75 -7.80 10.89
C LYS A 266 -12.72 -7.92 9.36
N ILE A 267 -11.64 -8.45 8.81
CA ILE A 267 -11.46 -8.58 7.36
C ILE A 267 -11.65 -10.01 6.84
N ASP A 268 -11.77 -11.00 7.76
CA ASP A 268 -12.11 -12.41 7.47
C ASP A 268 -13.61 -12.53 7.14
#